data_e6ce50f80ee409031f30c0e2a0eacbd7
#
_entry.id   e6ce50f80ee409031f30c0e2a0eacbd7
#
_cell.length_a   1.000
_cell.length_b   1.000
_cell.length_c   1.000
_cell.angle_alpha   90.00
_cell.angle_beta   90.00
_cell.angle_gamma   90.00
#
_symmetry.space_group_name_H-M   'P 1'
#
loop_
_entity.id
_entity.type
_entity.pdbx_description
1 polymer ?
#
loop_
_entity_poly.entity_id
_entity_poly.type
_entity_poly.pdbx_seq_one_letter_code
_entity_poly.pdbx_strand_id
1 'polypeptide(L)'
;MYKKSIFRLLILQSVLFFCSCASYQQSTQEFRNSWDIGDEGSALVHLEKAGESIKAGHDEELLWNLEMASVARANRMNELSDIHIGNAKSIADEKFIGGAIKAKNKGLGEYVGHFYDRNMLEIYRALRALERGDNTATQSAFTELKFKRQEAKEISRKMVMEAEQDAIEKKDLKYKNFMESDTVQIGNLVDEELSKTYQDFYNPMGDYIRLVLNNRGGEQFDFGTTKKNLTDVLGSGKSFLRDEKKAGPGAESTTYVLMESGSAPYRVEEKFRLPLFLFYNGPPPGGVLYVPFALPRLQYRNDYDESASILLGSESTQMETLVDMDAVVSAEFKAKLPGQIAKALIQTTLAVASQVAIEAATKDQQQDSAAVMIFSAIAKVVAAEALTQADERSWYTLPKQVLVQKIKTPKNGSFSVQTGAGAKIDLQVNPQSLTNFVYLKSIRRGNPIKEISNFSFDQGIALNNVNETKPLVLARK
;
A
#
# COMPACT_ATOMS: atom_id res chain seq x y z
N MET A 1 -50.84 13.76 23.80
CA MET A 1 -49.92 12.68 24.26
C MET A 1 -49.26 11.90 23.13
N TYR A 2 -49.92 11.63 22.03
CA TYR A 2 -49.38 10.85 20.90
C TYR A 2 -48.17 11.45 20.14
N LYS A 3 -48.06 12.77 19.99
CA LYS A 3 -46.93 13.42 19.29
C LYS A 3 -45.57 13.26 19.98
N LYS A 4 -45.54 13.16 21.32
CA LYS A 4 -44.27 12.97 22.07
C LYS A 4 -43.73 11.54 21.97
N SER A 5 -44.62 10.53 21.79
CA SER A 5 -44.22 9.14 21.62
C SER A 5 -43.62 8.88 20.23
N ILE A 6 -44.18 9.49 19.16
CA ILE A 6 -43.69 9.35 17.80
C ILE A 6 -42.29 10.01 17.66
N PHE A 7 -42.07 11.16 18.30
CA PHE A 7 -40.78 11.86 18.30
C PHE A 7 -39.69 11.05 19.04
N ARG A 8 -40.06 10.38 20.16
CA ARG A 8 -39.13 9.47 20.86
C ARG A 8 -38.83 8.21 20.07
N LEU A 9 -39.77 7.67 19.31
CA LEU A 9 -39.58 6.53 18.45
C LEU A 9 -38.68 6.84 17.24
N LEU A 10 -38.83 8.05 16.67
CA LEU A 10 -37.97 8.54 15.59
C LEU A 10 -36.53 8.82 16.05
N ILE A 11 -36.34 9.32 17.27
CA ILE A 11 -35.00 9.50 17.85
C ILE A 11 -34.38 8.13 18.18
N LEU A 12 -35.15 7.17 18.67
CA LEU A 12 -34.65 5.81 18.95
C LEU A 12 -34.31 5.06 17.66
N GLN A 13 -35.07 5.26 16.60
CA GLN A 13 -34.76 4.70 15.27
C GLN A 13 -33.53 5.38 14.61
N SER A 14 -33.35 6.68 14.79
CA SER A 14 -32.14 7.36 14.27
C SER A 14 -30.86 6.96 15.04
N VAL A 15 -30.96 6.63 16.31
CA VAL A 15 -29.82 6.10 17.11
C VAL A 15 -29.49 4.66 16.73
N LEU A 16 -30.45 3.86 16.27
CA LEU A 16 -30.22 2.49 15.80
C LEU A 16 -29.65 2.43 14.36
N PHE A 17 -29.71 3.50 13.58
CA PHE A 17 -29.08 3.60 12.27
C PHE A 17 -27.59 4.01 12.31
N PHE A 18 -27.04 4.35 13.47
CA PHE A 18 -25.60 4.36 13.72
C PHE A 18 -25.09 2.93 14.07
N CYS A 19 -25.55 1.90 13.36
CA CYS A 19 -24.71 0.74 13.14
C CYS A 19 -23.50 1.26 12.37
N SER A 20 -22.45 1.64 13.11
CA SER A 20 -21.17 1.97 12.53
C SER A 20 -20.77 0.78 11.66
N CYS A 21 -20.78 0.94 10.35
CA CYS A 21 -20.00 0.05 9.51
C CYS A 21 -18.59 0.14 10.07
N ALA A 22 -18.13 -0.94 10.71
CA ALA A 22 -16.76 -1.01 11.21
C ALA A 22 -15.84 -0.65 10.03
N SER A 23 -14.90 0.26 10.25
CA SER A 23 -13.94 0.59 9.19
C SER A 23 -13.16 -0.68 8.82
N TYR A 24 -12.61 -0.75 7.61
CA TYR A 24 -11.75 -1.87 7.20
C TYR A 24 -10.66 -2.15 8.24
N GLN A 25 -10.10 -1.11 8.85
CA GLN A 25 -9.11 -1.21 9.92
C GLN A 25 -9.65 -1.93 11.16
N GLN A 26 -10.87 -1.61 11.56
CA GLN A 26 -11.51 -2.27 12.72
C GLN A 26 -11.84 -3.72 12.42
N SER A 27 -12.38 -4.02 11.22
CA SER A 27 -12.73 -5.39 10.84
C SER A 27 -11.50 -6.28 10.65
N THR A 28 -10.33 -5.70 10.33
CA THR A 28 -9.07 -6.41 10.10
C THR A 28 -8.06 -6.29 11.25
N GLN A 29 -8.47 -5.80 12.43
CA GLN A 29 -7.56 -5.56 13.55
C GLN A 29 -6.85 -6.84 14.03
N GLU A 30 -7.57 -7.96 14.16
CA GLU A 30 -7.01 -9.24 14.58
C GLU A 30 -5.98 -9.76 13.58
N PHE A 31 -6.28 -9.62 12.30
CA PHE A 31 -5.32 -9.92 11.21
C PHE A 31 -4.04 -9.10 11.34
N ARG A 32 -4.15 -7.77 11.50
CA ARG A 32 -2.99 -6.88 11.61
C ARG A 32 -2.13 -7.22 12.81
N ASN A 33 -2.77 -7.46 13.97
CA ASN A 33 -2.07 -7.85 15.19
C ASN A 33 -1.27 -9.14 14.99
N SER A 34 -1.86 -10.15 14.32
CA SER A 34 -1.16 -11.42 14.03
C SER A 34 -0.01 -11.22 13.05
N TRP A 35 -0.22 -10.39 12.01
CA TRP A 35 0.83 -10.07 11.05
C TRP A 35 2.02 -9.35 11.70
N ASP A 36 1.76 -8.36 12.56
CA ASP A 36 2.79 -7.56 13.22
C ASP A 36 3.68 -8.38 14.19
N ILE A 37 3.16 -9.47 14.74
CA ILE A 37 3.98 -10.39 15.54
C ILE A 37 4.64 -11.49 14.71
N GLY A 38 4.38 -11.53 13.38
CA GLY A 38 4.93 -12.52 12.46
C GLY A 38 4.26 -13.89 12.54
N ASP A 39 3.00 -13.94 12.98
CA ASP A 39 2.17 -15.14 12.94
C ASP A 39 1.29 -15.13 11.69
N GLU A 40 1.88 -15.54 10.56
CA GLU A 40 1.20 -15.53 9.27
C GLU A 40 0.04 -16.54 9.20
N GLY A 41 0.13 -17.62 9.99
CA GLY A 41 -0.95 -18.62 10.05
C GLY A 41 -2.21 -18.04 10.66
N SER A 42 -2.10 -17.42 11.84
CA SER A 42 -3.22 -16.71 12.46
C SER A 42 -3.68 -15.50 11.65
N ALA A 43 -2.75 -14.79 11.01
CA ALA A 43 -3.08 -13.69 10.13
C ALA A 43 -3.99 -14.13 8.98
N LEU A 44 -3.72 -15.29 8.37
CA LEU A 44 -4.57 -15.83 7.31
C LEU A 44 -5.98 -16.12 7.81
N VAL A 45 -6.12 -16.83 8.93
CA VAL A 45 -7.43 -17.19 9.51
C VAL A 45 -8.26 -15.95 9.85
N HIS A 46 -7.61 -14.93 10.45
CA HIS A 46 -8.30 -13.69 10.81
C HIS A 46 -8.72 -12.88 9.58
N LEU A 47 -7.90 -12.88 8.52
CA LEU A 47 -8.21 -12.18 7.28
C LEU A 47 -9.32 -12.88 6.48
N GLU A 48 -9.36 -14.21 6.45
CA GLU A 48 -10.47 -14.99 5.89
C GLU A 48 -11.78 -14.66 6.60
N LYS A 49 -11.77 -14.65 7.94
CA LYS A 49 -12.94 -14.28 8.75
C LYS A 49 -13.41 -12.85 8.47
N ALA A 50 -12.49 -11.88 8.35
CA ALA A 50 -12.84 -10.52 7.97
C ALA A 50 -13.50 -10.47 6.57
N GLY A 51 -13.05 -11.32 5.65
CA GLY A 51 -13.59 -11.46 4.30
C GLY A 51 -15.06 -11.90 4.24
N GLU A 52 -15.60 -12.56 5.28
CA GLU A 52 -17.01 -12.94 5.34
C GLU A 52 -17.96 -11.74 5.26
N SER A 53 -17.51 -10.58 5.72
CA SER A 53 -18.25 -9.31 5.64
C SER A 53 -17.96 -8.54 4.35
N ILE A 54 -16.91 -8.87 3.62
CA ILE A 54 -16.47 -8.22 2.37
C ILE A 54 -16.99 -9.02 1.19
N LYS A 55 -18.14 -8.63 0.66
CA LYS A 55 -18.79 -9.30 -0.50
C LYS A 55 -18.28 -8.71 -1.80
N ALA A 56 -18.51 -9.43 -2.90
CA ALA A 56 -18.24 -8.93 -4.25
C ALA A 56 -18.93 -7.57 -4.48
N GLY A 57 -18.15 -6.59 -4.98
CA GLY A 57 -18.59 -5.20 -5.15
C GLY A 57 -18.54 -4.35 -3.88
N HIS A 58 -17.99 -4.88 -2.78
CA HIS A 58 -17.73 -4.08 -1.57
C HIS A 58 -16.59 -3.06 -1.83
N ASP A 59 -16.67 -1.91 -1.17
CA ASP A 59 -15.70 -0.83 -1.37
C ASP A 59 -14.24 -1.25 -1.05
N GLU A 60 -14.01 -2.22 -0.19
CA GLU A 60 -12.70 -2.76 0.20
C GLU A 60 -12.33 -4.11 -0.45
N GLU A 61 -13.11 -4.63 -1.38
CA GLU A 61 -12.87 -5.93 -2.00
C GLU A 61 -11.48 -6.04 -2.65
N LEU A 62 -11.02 -4.99 -3.34
CA LEU A 62 -9.69 -4.95 -3.91
C LEU A 62 -8.61 -5.10 -2.82
N LEU A 63 -8.71 -4.30 -1.75
CA LEU A 63 -7.72 -4.30 -0.67
C LEU A 63 -7.66 -5.67 0.02
N TRP A 64 -8.82 -6.26 0.31
CA TRP A 64 -8.88 -7.59 0.90
C TRP A 64 -8.21 -8.65 0.02
N ASN A 65 -8.43 -8.63 -1.30
CA ASN A 65 -7.77 -9.56 -2.22
C ASN A 65 -6.25 -9.35 -2.28
N LEU A 66 -5.77 -8.11 -2.21
CA LEU A 66 -4.34 -7.81 -2.16
C LEU A 66 -3.69 -8.38 -0.88
N GLU A 67 -4.35 -8.20 0.28
CA GLU A 67 -3.89 -8.76 1.55
C GLU A 67 -3.91 -10.28 1.54
N MET A 68 -5.00 -10.90 1.09
CA MET A 68 -5.12 -12.35 0.97
C MET A 68 -4.03 -12.95 0.08
N ALA A 69 -3.73 -12.31 -1.06
CA ALA A 69 -2.66 -12.74 -1.95
C ALA A 69 -1.30 -12.79 -1.25
N SER A 70 -0.98 -11.73 -0.47
CA SER A 70 0.29 -11.64 0.26
C SER A 70 0.38 -12.63 1.42
N VAL A 71 -0.69 -12.75 2.21
CA VAL A 71 -0.72 -13.64 3.37
C VAL A 71 -0.71 -15.11 2.94
N ALA A 72 -1.47 -15.47 1.91
CA ALA A 72 -1.43 -16.81 1.32
C ALA A 72 -0.02 -17.14 0.80
N ARG A 73 0.64 -16.18 0.13
CA ARG A 73 2.02 -16.36 -0.34
C ARG A 73 3.00 -16.59 0.83
N ALA A 74 2.89 -15.81 1.92
CA ALA A 74 3.73 -15.98 3.12
C ALA A 74 3.52 -17.36 3.79
N ASN A 75 2.31 -17.93 3.66
CA ASN A 75 1.96 -19.26 4.11
C ASN A 75 2.26 -20.36 3.07
N ARG A 76 2.89 -20.06 1.94
CA ARG A 76 3.17 -20.97 0.82
C ARG A 76 1.90 -21.62 0.21
N MET A 77 0.77 -20.99 0.38
CA MET A 77 -0.50 -21.41 -0.23
C MET A 77 -0.61 -20.80 -1.64
N ASN A 78 0.21 -21.32 -2.53
CA ASN A 78 0.45 -20.76 -3.85
C ASN A 78 -0.82 -20.64 -4.72
N GLU A 79 -1.69 -21.64 -4.72
CA GLU A 79 -2.95 -21.63 -5.46
C GLU A 79 -3.91 -20.55 -4.93
N LEU A 80 -4.02 -20.45 -3.61
CA LEU A 80 -4.84 -19.42 -2.97
C LEU A 80 -4.30 -18.02 -3.29
N SER A 81 -2.98 -17.82 -3.24
CA SER A 81 -2.35 -16.58 -3.64
C SER A 81 -2.66 -16.22 -5.09
N ASP A 82 -2.58 -17.19 -6.02
CA ASP A 82 -2.89 -16.98 -7.44
C ASP A 82 -4.35 -16.59 -7.68
N ILE A 83 -5.30 -17.19 -6.96
CA ILE A 83 -6.71 -16.83 -7.01
C ILE A 83 -6.90 -15.35 -6.63
N HIS A 84 -6.34 -14.94 -5.49
CA HIS A 84 -6.50 -13.58 -5.00
C HIS A 84 -5.72 -12.55 -5.81
N ILE A 85 -4.56 -12.89 -6.37
CA ILE A 85 -3.85 -12.07 -7.37
C ILE A 85 -4.74 -11.86 -8.61
N GLY A 86 -5.37 -12.93 -9.12
CA GLY A 86 -6.27 -12.86 -10.27
C GLY A 86 -7.49 -11.97 -10.01
N ASN A 87 -8.15 -12.15 -8.86
CA ASN A 87 -9.28 -11.33 -8.45
C ASN A 87 -8.88 -9.85 -8.29
N ALA A 88 -7.78 -9.58 -7.58
CA ALA A 88 -7.27 -8.22 -7.41
C ALA A 88 -6.98 -7.54 -8.75
N LYS A 89 -6.38 -8.28 -9.71
CA LYS A 89 -6.10 -7.78 -11.06
C LYS A 89 -7.39 -7.44 -11.81
N SER A 90 -8.37 -8.35 -11.79
CA SER A 90 -9.68 -8.13 -12.46
C SER A 90 -10.37 -6.88 -11.90
N ILE A 91 -10.46 -6.76 -10.57
CA ILE A 91 -11.07 -5.62 -9.90
C ILE A 91 -10.31 -4.33 -10.20
N ALA A 92 -8.98 -4.35 -10.13
CA ALA A 92 -8.17 -3.17 -10.40
C ALA A 92 -8.32 -2.68 -11.84
N ASP A 93 -8.42 -3.59 -12.81
CA ASP A 93 -8.62 -3.23 -14.22
C ASP A 93 -10.01 -2.67 -14.48
N GLU A 94 -11.07 -3.29 -13.93
CA GLU A 94 -12.44 -2.81 -14.06
C GLU A 94 -12.60 -1.39 -13.52
N LYS A 95 -12.04 -1.12 -12.34
CA LYS A 95 -12.12 0.19 -11.69
C LYS A 95 -11.35 1.29 -12.42
N PHE A 96 -10.39 0.90 -13.25
CA PHE A 96 -9.51 1.84 -13.95
C PHE A 96 -9.88 2.09 -15.42
N ILE A 97 -10.82 1.31 -15.98
CA ILE A 97 -11.27 1.52 -17.35
C ILE A 97 -11.93 2.89 -17.47
N GLY A 98 -11.24 3.79 -18.15
CA GLY A 98 -11.76 5.10 -18.53
C GLY A 98 -11.17 6.32 -17.85
N GLY A 99 -10.07 6.21 -17.10
CA GLY A 99 -9.35 7.39 -16.55
C GLY A 99 -10.17 8.26 -15.60
N ALA A 100 -11.39 7.85 -15.29
CA ALA A 100 -12.27 8.53 -14.37
C ALA A 100 -12.36 7.70 -13.09
N ILE A 101 -11.62 8.09 -12.08
CA ILE A 101 -11.98 7.75 -10.70
C ILE A 101 -13.39 8.32 -10.53
N LYS A 102 -14.42 7.47 -10.66
CA LYS A 102 -15.78 7.83 -10.29
C LYS A 102 -15.79 8.02 -8.79
N ALA A 103 -15.43 9.21 -8.34
CA ALA A 103 -15.61 9.61 -6.97
C ALA A 103 -17.11 9.55 -6.68
N LYS A 104 -17.56 8.47 -6.06
CA LYS A 104 -18.87 8.43 -5.43
C LYS A 104 -18.85 9.47 -4.30
N ASN A 105 -19.72 10.45 -4.40
CA ASN A 105 -19.74 11.66 -3.58
C ASN A 105 -20.15 11.46 -2.10
N LYS A 106 -20.07 10.27 -1.54
CA LYS A 106 -20.41 10.00 -0.14
C LYS A 106 -19.41 9.03 0.50
N GLY A 107 -18.77 9.46 1.59
CA GLY A 107 -17.81 8.68 2.35
C GLY A 107 -16.43 8.55 1.70
N LEU A 108 -15.65 7.55 2.10
CA LEU A 108 -14.32 7.27 1.55
C LEU A 108 -14.37 6.77 0.11
N GLY A 109 -15.52 6.24 -0.31
CA GLY A 109 -15.71 5.62 -1.61
C GLY A 109 -14.98 4.29 -1.75
N GLU A 110 -15.00 3.76 -2.97
CA GLU A 110 -14.40 2.49 -3.31
C GLU A 110 -12.86 2.56 -3.29
N TYR A 111 -12.20 1.53 -2.72
CA TYR A 111 -10.75 1.43 -2.77
C TYR A 111 -10.30 1.01 -4.17
N VAL A 112 -9.60 1.89 -4.84
CA VAL A 112 -9.12 1.67 -6.21
C VAL A 112 -7.65 1.29 -6.28
N GLY A 113 -6.98 1.16 -5.14
CA GLY A 113 -5.54 0.91 -5.02
C GLY A 113 -4.69 2.17 -5.20
N HIS A 114 -3.58 2.18 -4.52
CA HIS A 114 -2.51 3.15 -4.75
C HIS A 114 -1.67 2.74 -5.98
N PHE A 115 -0.88 3.64 -6.53
CA PHE A 115 -0.01 3.29 -7.66
C PHE A 115 1.03 2.25 -7.26
N TYR A 116 1.57 2.35 -6.04
CA TYR A 116 2.49 1.34 -5.52
C TYR A 116 1.81 -0.02 -5.33
N ASP A 117 0.52 -0.10 -4.97
CA ASP A 117 -0.21 -1.36 -4.88
C ASP A 117 -0.28 -2.04 -6.25
N ARG A 118 -0.61 -1.28 -7.28
CA ARG A 118 -0.71 -1.78 -8.65
C ARG A 118 0.64 -2.26 -9.18
N ASN A 119 1.70 -1.51 -8.89
CA ASN A 119 3.05 -1.91 -9.26
C ASN A 119 3.45 -3.20 -8.56
N MET A 120 3.18 -3.33 -7.25
CA MET A 120 3.49 -4.55 -6.50
C MET A 120 2.63 -5.74 -6.93
N LEU A 121 1.35 -5.51 -7.25
CA LEU A 121 0.47 -6.55 -7.81
C LEU A 121 1.05 -7.15 -9.10
N GLU A 122 1.51 -6.30 -10.04
CA GLU A 122 2.11 -6.79 -11.29
C GLU A 122 3.46 -7.48 -11.06
N ILE A 123 4.25 -7.02 -10.08
CA ILE A 123 5.51 -7.69 -9.70
C ILE A 123 5.22 -9.08 -9.11
N TYR A 124 4.25 -9.21 -8.21
CA TYR A 124 3.88 -10.51 -7.65
C TYR A 124 3.25 -11.43 -8.71
N ARG A 125 2.47 -10.89 -9.64
CA ARG A 125 1.99 -11.64 -10.83
C ARG A 125 3.14 -12.19 -11.65
N ALA A 126 4.14 -11.35 -11.94
CA ALA A 126 5.32 -11.76 -12.71
C ALA A 126 6.11 -12.85 -11.99
N LEU A 127 6.35 -12.71 -10.68
CA LEU A 127 7.03 -13.72 -9.87
C LEU A 127 6.29 -15.06 -9.88
N ARG A 128 4.97 -15.03 -9.68
CA ARG A 128 4.15 -16.26 -9.70
C ARG A 128 4.12 -16.93 -11.08
N ALA A 129 4.10 -16.15 -12.15
CA ALA A 129 4.19 -16.68 -13.52
C ALA A 129 5.56 -17.32 -13.78
N LEU A 130 6.64 -16.67 -13.32
CA LEU A 130 8.01 -17.22 -13.41
C LEU A 130 8.13 -18.55 -12.66
N GLU A 131 7.61 -18.65 -11.46
CA GLU A 131 7.63 -19.88 -10.66
C GLU A 131 6.94 -21.05 -11.38
N ARG A 132 5.91 -20.77 -12.19
CA ARG A 132 5.18 -21.77 -12.99
C ARG A 132 5.81 -22.03 -14.38
N GLY A 133 6.84 -21.29 -14.76
CA GLY A 133 7.39 -21.35 -16.09
C GLY A 133 6.49 -20.72 -17.18
N ASP A 134 5.53 -19.90 -16.81
CA ASP A 134 4.62 -19.23 -17.73
C ASP A 134 5.24 -17.93 -18.26
N ASN A 135 6.00 -18.05 -19.35
CA ASN A 135 6.67 -16.92 -19.98
C ASN A 135 5.69 -15.87 -20.52
N THR A 136 4.53 -16.31 -21.05
CA THR A 136 3.53 -15.41 -21.62
C THR A 136 2.91 -14.53 -20.51
N ALA A 137 2.51 -15.13 -19.39
CA ALA A 137 1.99 -14.38 -18.25
C ALA A 137 3.06 -13.48 -17.62
N THR A 138 4.32 -13.94 -17.57
CA THR A 138 5.45 -13.14 -17.09
C THR A 138 5.67 -11.88 -17.92
N GLN A 139 5.70 -12.02 -19.25
CA GLN A 139 5.83 -10.90 -20.17
C GLN A 139 4.65 -9.95 -20.10
N SER A 140 3.43 -10.50 -20.01
CA SER A 140 2.21 -9.70 -19.83
C SER A 140 2.29 -8.84 -18.57
N ALA A 141 2.68 -9.42 -17.42
CA ALA A 141 2.81 -8.69 -16.17
C ALA A 141 3.85 -7.56 -16.24
N PHE A 142 5.02 -7.79 -16.85
CA PHE A 142 6.03 -6.73 -17.01
C PHE A 142 5.62 -5.66 -18.03
N THR A 143 4.84 -5.99 -19.04
CA THR A 143 4.28 -5.03 -19.98
C THR A 143 3.26 -4.14 -19.28
N GLU A 144 2.36 -4.74 -18.51
CA GLU A 144 1.40 -4.02 -17.67
C GLU A 144 2.10 -3.10 -16.66
N LEU A 145 3.13 -3.59 -15.97
CA LEU A 145 3.92 -2.78 -15.03
C LEU A 145 4.44 -1.49 -15.67
N LYS A 146 4.95 -1.58 -16.89
CA LYS A 146 5.41 -0.41 -17.65
C LYS A 146 4.28 0.57 -17.95
N PHE A 147 3.12 0.06 -18.41
CA PHE A 147 1.95 0.90 -18.69
C PHE A 147 1.38 1.54 -17.44
N LYS A 148 1.23 0.77 -16.34
CA LYS A 148 0.72 1.29 -15.06
C LYS A 148 1.61 2.39 -14.50
N ARG A 149 2.92 2.29 -14.67
CA ARG A 149 3.87 3.34 -14.27
C ARG A 149 3.69 4.63 -15.09
N GLN A 150 3.55 4.52 -16.41
CA GLN A 150 3.30 5.68 -17.26
C GLN A 150 1.96 6.34 -16.94
N GLU A 151 0.91 5.55 -16.76
CA GLU A 151 -0.41 5.99 -16.36
C GLU A 151 -0.39 6.71 -14.99
N ALA A 152 0.31 6.16 -13.99
CA ALA A 152 0.49 6.76 -12.68
C ALA A 152 1.10 8.17 -12.78
N LYS A 153 2.11 8.32 -13.64
CA LYS A 153 2.78 9.60 -13.90
C LYS A 153 1.84 10.64 -14.51
N GLU A 154 1.03 10.23 -15.49
CA GLU A 154 0.07 11.13 -16.15
C GLU A 154 -1.07 11.55 -15.23
N ILE A 155 -1.62 10.60 -14.47
CA ILE A 155 -2.69 10.87 -13.49
C ILE A 155 -2.19 11.78 -12.38
N SER A 156 -1.01 11.51 -11.84
CA SER A 156 -0.43 12.35 -10.79
C SER A 156 -0.27 13.80 -11.25
N ARG A 157 0.23 14.02 -12.47
CA ARG A 157 0.34 15.35 -13.05
C ARG A 157 -1.03 16.05 -13.18
N LYS A 158 -2.04 15.32 -13.68
CA LYS A 158 -3.40 15.86 -13.78
C LYS A 158 -3.97 16.20 -12.41
N MET A 159 -3.83 15.33 -11.41
CA MET A 159 -4.33 15.59 -10.05
C MET A 159 -3.69 16.84 -9.42
N VAL A 160 -2.39 17.05 -9.62
CA VAL A 160 -1.70 18.26 -9.14
C VAL A 160 -2.23 19.50 -9.87
N MET A 161 -2.33 19.45 -11.19
CA MET A 161 -2.85 20.57 -12.00
C MET A 161 -4.30 20.90 -11.67
N GLU A 162 -5.17 19.90 -11.50
CA GLU A 162 -6.57 20.11 -11.13
C GLU A 162 -6.70 20.70 -9.72
N ALA A 163 -5.90 20.22 -8.76
CA ALA A 163 -5.87 20.77 -7.40
C ALA A 163 -5.39 22.24 -7.40
N GLU A 164 -4.38 22.57 -8.20
CA GLU A 164 -3.88 23.94 -8.37
C GLU A 164 -4.92 24.83 -9.07
N GLN A 165 -5.57 24.35 -10.14
CA GLN A 165 -6.62 25.10 -10.84
C GLN A 165 -7.85 25.33 -9.97
N ASP A 166 -8.32 24.31 -9.25
CA ASP A 166 -9.45 24.43 -8.32
C ASP A 166 -9.15 25.44 -7.19
N ALA A 167 -7.90 25.46 -6.69
CA ALA A 167 -7.47 26.44 -5.70
C ALA A 167 -7.41 27.86 -6.27
N ILE A 168 -7.01 28.04 -7.54
CA ILE A 168 -6.91 29.33 -8.22
C ILE A 168 -8.30 29.86 -8.63
N GLU A 169 -9.15 29.02 -9.25
CA GLU A 169 -10.46 29.42 -9.77
C GLU A 169 -11.46 29.74 -8.65
N LYS A 170 -11.42 29.00 -7.55
CA LYS A 170 -12.32 29.27 -6.41
C LYS A 170 -11.86 30.45 -5.54
N LYS A 171 -10.70 31.07 -5.85
CA LYS A 171 -10.08 32.10 -4.99
C LYS A 171 -10.14 31.68 -3.53
N ASP A 172 -9.83 30.38 -3.25
CA ASP A 172 -10.07 29.81 -1.95
C ASP A 172 -8.96 30.31 -1.01
N LEU A 173 -9.17 31.54 -0.52
CA LEU A 173 -8.41 32.10 0.59
C LEU A 173 -8.26 31.06 1.74
N LYS A 174 -9.20 30.12 1.85
CA LYS A 174 -9.20 29.07 2.87
C LYS A 174 -8.08 28.09 2.68
N TYR A 175 -7.85 27.60 1.44
CA TYR A 175 -6.73 26.70 1.15
C TYR A 175 -5.39 27.41 1.40
N LYS A 176 -5.25 28.65 0.90
CA LYS A 176 -4.05 29.43 1.10
C LYS A 176 -3.79 29.72 2.59
N ASN A 177 -4.81 30.21 3.31
CA ASN A 177 -4.72 30.49 4.74
C ASN A 177 -4.43 29.20 5.56
N PHE A 178 -4.97 28.06 5.12
CA PHE A 178 -4.69 26.76 5.74
C PHE A 178 -3.23 26.34 5.53
N MET A 179 -2.72 26.44 4.29
CA MET A 179 -1.34 26.08 3.96
C MET A 179 -0.30 27.03 4.58
N GLU A 180 -0.69 28.31 4.79
CA GLU A 180 0.15 29.31 5.46
C GLU A 180 0.01 29.27 6.99
N SER A 181 -0.95 28.49 7.52
CA SER A 181 -1.13 28.35 8.97
C SER A 181 -0.14 27.35 9.54
N ASP A 182 0.51 27.69 10.66
CA ASP A 182 1.36 26.77 11.43
C ASP A 182 0.57 25.59 12.05
N THR A 183 -0.74 25.50 11.78
CA THR A 183 -1.64 24.52 12.39
C THR A 183 -1.40 23.11 11.85
N VAL A 184 -0.96 22.97 10.59
CA VAL A 184 -0.62 21.69 9.99
C VAL A 184 0.80 21.71 9.48
N GLN A 185 1.67 21.05 10.20
CA GLN A 185 3.04 20.81 9.75
C GLN A 185 3.05 19.60 8.83
N ILE A 186 3.14 19.83 7.52
CA ILE A 186 3.15 18.76 6.49
C ILE A 186 4.23 17.72 6.79
N GLY A 187 5.38 18.14 7.33
CA GLY A 187 6.46 17.23 7.75
C GLY A 187 6.05 16.22 8.82
N ASN A 188 4.96 16.47 9.56
CA ASN A 188 4.42 15.48 10.51
C ASN A 188 3.55 14.41 9.84
N LEU A 189 3.12 14.62 8.59
CA LEU A 189 2.26 13.70 7.86
C LEU A 189 3.05 12.69 7.03
N VAL A 190 4.25 13.06 6.59
CA VAL A 190 5.12 12.23 5.75
C VAL A 190 6.58 12.63 5.95
N ASP A 191 7.49 11.65 5.90
CA ASP A 191 8.92 11.92 5.88
C ASP A 191 9.32 12.56 4.54
N GLU A 192 9.77 13.83 4.59
CA GLU A 192 10.09 14.60 3.40
C GLU A 192 11.35 14.11 2.68
N GLU A 193 12.36 13.61 3.39
CA GLU A 193 13.58 13.10 2.77
C GLU A 193 13.32 11.77 2.06
N LEU A 194 12.61 10.85 2.70
CA LEU A 194 12.20 9.60 2.07
C LEU A 194 11.36 9.84 0.81
N SER A 195 10.48 10.84 0.82
CA SER A 195 9.62 11.16 -0.32
C SER A 195 10.35 11.66 -1.57
N LYS A 196 11.62 12.04 -1.45
CA LYS A 196 12.47 12.50 -2.56
C LYS A 196 13.28 11.37 -3.21
N THR A 197 13.36 10.20 -2.57
CA THR A 197 14.25 9.10 -2.98
C THR A 197 13.86 8.52 -4.35
N TYR A 198 12.57 8.29 -4.58
CA TYR A 198 12.08 7.74 -5.83
C TYR A 198 11.15 8.72 -6.56
N GLN A 199 11.56 9.14 -7.75
CA GLN A 199 10.73 9.97 -8.61
C GLN A 199 9.68 9.13 -9.35
N ASP A 200 8.55 9.75 -9.71
CA ASP A 200 7.49 9.16 -10.55
C ASP A 200 6.97 7.79 -10.02
N PHE A 201 6.94 7.58 -8.70
CA PHE A 201 6.45 6.35 -8.05
C PHE A 201 7.19 5.08 -8.48
N TYR A 202 8.47 5.21 -8.76
CA TYR A 202 9.30 4.13 -9.27
C TYR A 202 9.56 3.05 -8.23
N ASN A 203 9.28 1.80 -8.58
CA ASN A 203 9.70 0.63 -7.82
C ASN A 203 10.76 -0.14 -8.64
N PRO A 204 12.03 -0.15 -8.22
CA PRO A 204 13.11 -0.77 -8.98
C PRO A 204 13.06 -2.29 -9.04
N MET A 205 12.27 -2.97 -8.19
CA MET A 205 12.21 -4.43 -8.13
C MET A 205 11.79 -5.07 -9.45
N GLY A 206 10.75 -4.53 -10.09
CA GLY A 206 10.27 -5.06 -11.36
C GLY A 206 11.34 -4.96 -12.48
N ASP A 207 12.00 -3.82 -12.57
CA ASP A 207 13.07 -3.63 -13.57
C ASP A 207 14.30 -4.49 -13.25
N TYR A 208 14.61 -4.74 -11.99
CA TYR A 208 15.70 -5.65 -11.63
C TYR A 208 15.41 -7.09 -12.03
N ILE A 209 14.21 -7.60 -11.74
CA ILE A 209 13.80 -8.95 -12.16
C ILE A 209 13.86 -9.05 -13.70
N ARG A 210 13.37 -8.04 -14.43
CA ARG A 210 13.50 -7.96 -15.89
C ARG A 210 14.94 -7.97 -16.35
N LEU A 211 15.83 -7.26 -15.66
CA LEU A 211 17.27 -7.24 -15.96
C LEU A 211 17.87 -8.64 -15.85
N VAL A 212 17.55 -9.37 -14.77
CA VAL A 212 18.01 -10.76 -14.57
C VAL A 212 17.52 -11.67 -15.70
N LEU A 213 16.24 -11.61 -16.05
CA LEU A 213 15.65 -12.41 -17.14
C LEU A 213 16.29 -12.08 -18.49
N ASN A 214 16.48 -10.80 -18.79
CA ASN A 214 17.09 -10.33 -20.02
C ASN A 214 18.57 -10.73 -20.11
N ASN A 215 19.29 -10.69 -18.97
CA ASN A 215 20.67 -11.15 -18.88
C ASN A 215 20.81 -12.62 -19.31
N ARG A 216 19.85 -13.47 -18.99
CA ARG A 216 19.89 -14.92 -19.18
C ARG A 216 19.22 -15.43 -20.46
N GLY A 217 19.02 -14.56 -21.45
CA GLY A 217 18.57 -14.96 -22.80
C GLY A 217 17.17 -14.51 -23.20
N GLY A 218 16.53 -13.66 -22.39
CA GLY A 218 15.26 -13.02 -22.75
C GLY A 218 15.48 -11.93 -23.81
N GLU A 219 15.20 -12.20 -25.07
CA GLU A 219 15.45 -11.24 -26.17
C GLU A 219 14.48 -10.04 -26.18
N GLN A 220 13.43 -10.07 -25.39
CA GLN A 220 12.31 -9.10 -25.49
C GLN A 220 12.49 -7.82 -24.66
N PHE A 221 13.52 -7.74 -23.83
CA PHE A 221 13.77 -6.58 -22.98
C PHE A 221 15.12 -5.94 -23.31
N ASP A 222 15.15 -4.62 -23.35
CA ASP A 222 16.39 -3.88 -23.54
C ASP A 222 17.24 -3.89 -22.26
N PHE A 223 18.23 -4.79 -22.21
CA PHE A 223 19.15 -4.93 -21.08
C PHE A 223 19.89 -3.62 -20.76
N GLY A 224 20.39 -2.94 -21.80
CA GLY A 224 21.16 -1.70 -21.62
C GLY A 224 20.33 -0.58 -20.99
N THR A 225 19.14 -0.35 -21.53
CA THR A 225 18.22 0.68 -21.04
C THR A 225 17.73 0.34 -19.63
N THR A 226 17.34 -0.91 -19.37
CA THR A 226 16.89 -1.34 -18.05
C THR A 226 18.00 -1.17 -17.00
N LYS A 227 19.23 -1.60 -17.31
CA LYS A 227 20.37 -1.43 -16.41
C LYS A 227 20.67 0.04 -16.16
N LYS A 228 20.65 0.89 -17.20
CA LYS A 228 20.85 2.33 -17.06
C LYS A 228 19.82 2.95 -16.13
N ASN A 229 18.52 2.69 -16.35
CA ASN A 229 17.44 3.22 -15.51
C ASN A 229 17.61 2.82 -14.04
N LEU A 230 17.96 1.56 -13.75
CA LEU A 230 18.24 1.09 -12.40
C LEU A 230 19.45 1.81 -11.79
N THR A 231 20.51 1.99 -12.58
CA THR A 231 21.72 2.69 -12.12
C THR A 231 21.46 4.16 -11.81
N ASP A 232 20.65 4.82 -12.63
CA ASP A 232 20.27 6.24 -12.44
C ASP A 232 19.48 6.43 -11.14
N VAL A 233 18.67 5.44 -10.73
CA VAL A 233 17.84 5.51 -9.51
C VAL A 233 18.58 5.01 -8.29
N LEU A 234 19.28 3.88 -8.37
CA LEU A 234 19.90 3.21 -7.23
C LEU A 234 21.35 3.64 -6.98
N GLY A 235 21.94 4.35 -7.94
CA GLY A 235 23.36 4.71 -7.94
C GLY A 235 24.26 3.63 -8.52
N SER A 236 25.40 4.06 -9.04
CA SER A 236 26.41 3.16 -9.69
C SER A 236 27.20 2.29 -8.70
N GLY A 237 27.10 2.57 -7.39
CA GLY A 237 27.82 1.86 -6.34
C GLY A 237 27.28 0.48 -5.99
N LYS A 238 26.07 0.12 -6.44
CA LYS A 238 25.44 -1.17 -6.11
C LYS A 238 26.17 -2.32 -6.77
N SER A 239 26.71 -3.26 -5.97
CA SER A 239 27.51 -4.39 -6.45
C SER A 239 26.72 -5.30 -7.38
N PHE A 240 25.46 -5.57 -7.02
CA PHE A 240 24.57 -6.42 -7.81
C PHE A 240 24.22 -5.85 -9.21
N LEU A 241 24.33 -4.52 -9.41
CA LEU A 241 24.14 -3.86 -10.71
C LEU A 241 25.46 -3.71 -11.47
N ARG A 242 26.54 -3.30 -10.77
CA ARG A 242 27.84 -3.04 -11.39
C ARG A 242 28.33 -4.24 -12.18
N ASP A 243 28.25 -5.41 -11.56
CA ASP A 243 28.79 -6.65 -12.13
C ASP A 243 27.76 -7.41 -12.98
N GLU A 244 26.55 -6.84 -13.19
CA GLU A 244 25.55 -7.46 -14.05
C GLU A 244 25.92 -7.24 -15.53
N LYS A 245 26.15 -8.34 -16.23
CA LYS A 245 26.49 -8.37 -17.65
C LYS A 245 25.56 -9.33 -18.37
N LYS A 246 25.28 -9.07 -19.65
CA LYS A 246 24.52 -10.01 -20.48
C LYS A 246 25.27 -11.35 -20.54
N ALA A 247 24.59 -12.44 -20.19
CA ALA A 247 25.19 -13.77 -20.25
C ALA A 247 25.49 -14.16 -21.69
N GLY A 248 26.69 -14.66 -21.89
CA GLY A 248 27.15 -15.22 -23.18
C GLY A 248 27.28 -16.74 -23.11
N PRO A 249 27.73 -17.38 -24.20
CA PRO A 249 28.04 -18.80 -24.19
C PRO A 249 29.07 -19.13 -23.11
N GLY A 250 28.80 -20.17 -22.33
CA GLY A 250 29.66 -20.59 -21.22
C GLY A 250 29.54 -19.73 -19.96
N ALA A 251 28.48 -18.93 -19.82
CA ALA A 251 28.22 -18.17 -18.60
C ALA A 251 28.11 -19.08 -17.38
N GLU A 252 28.71 -18.66 -16.25
CA GLU A 252 28.66 -19.40 -15.00
C GLU A 252 27.24 -19.39 -14.40
N SER A 253 26.89 -20.51 -13.73
CA SER A 253 25.67 -20.59 -12.93
C SER A 253 25.66 -19.51 -11.86
N THR A 254 24.56 -18.77 -11.78
CA THR A 254 24.40 -17.64 -10.87
C THR A 254 23.12 -17.82 -10.06
N THR A 255 23.20 -17.60 -8.74
CA THR A 255 22.06 -17.57 -7.85
C THR A 255 21.74 -16.13 -7.45
N TYR A 256 20.50 -15.72 -7.70
CA TYR A 256 19.95 -14.44 -7.31
C TYR A 256 19.07 -14.65 -6.07
N VAL A 257 19.37 -13.94 -5.00
CA VAL A 257 18.63 -14.02 -3.75
C VAL A 257 17.97 -12.66 -3.50
N LEU A 258 16.65 -12.64 -3.43
CA LEU A 258 15.84 -11.50 -3.02
C LEU A 258 15.19 -11.81 -1.67
N MET A 259 15.18 -10.85 -0.77
CA MET A 259 14.58 -10.99 0.54
C MET A 259 13.71 -9.78 0.88
N GLU A 260 12.41 -10.01 1.04
CA GLU A 260 11.52 -9.05 1.67
C GLU A 260 11.80 -8.99 3.17
N SER A 261 11.93 -7.79 3.71
CA SER A 261 12.12 -7.58 5.15
C SER A 261 11.18 -6.50 5.66
N GLY A 262 10.53 -6.79 6.79
CA GLY A 262 9.62 -5.90 7.47
C GLY A 262 8.32 -5.65 6.72
N SER A 263 7.62 -4.61 7.14
CA SER A 263 6.35 -4.18 6.55
C SER A 263 6.37 -2.68 6.26
N ALA A 264 5.86 -2.29 5.10
CA ALA A 264 5.77 -0.90 4.62
C ALA A 264 4.95 0.00 5.56
N PRO A 265 5.06 1.32 5.47
CA PRO A 265 4.26 2.22 6.28
C PRO A 265 2.78 2.07 5.90
N TYR A 266 1.92 2.32 6.87
CA TYR A 266 0.48 2.34 6.69
C TYR A 266 -0.09 3.71 7.06
N ARG A 267 -1.34 3.94 6.68
CA ARG A 267 -2.02 5.20 6.92
C ARG A 267 -2.78 5.15 8.24
N VAL A 268 -2.70 6.24 8.98
CA VAL A 268 -3.49 6.49 10.19
C VAL A 268 -4.13 7.87 10.08
N GLU A 269 -5.26 8.03 10.74
CA GLU A 269 -5.94 9.32 10.81
C GLU A 269 -5.20 10.25 11.78
N GLU A 270 -4.88 11.45 11.31
CA GLU A 270 -4.40 12.57 12.13
C GLU A 270 -5.51 13.62 12.21
N LYS A 271 -5.96 13.92 13.44
CA LYS A 271 -7.04 14.85 13.71
C LYS A 271 -6.52 16.22 14.10
N PHE A 272 -7.02 17.22 13.42
CA PHE A 272 -6.74 18.63 13.68
C PHE A 272 -7.99 19.34 14.14
N ARG A 273 -7.83 20.47 14.84
CA ARG A 273 -8.90 21.36 15.22
C ARG A 273 -8.67 22.71 14.56
N LEU A 274 -9.51 23.02 13.56
CA LEU A 274 -9.40 24.28 12.84
C LEU A 274 -10.43 25.29 13.33
N PRO A 275 -10.08 26.58 13.48
CA PRO A 275 -11.03 27.59 13.87
C PRO A 275 -12.19 27.70 12.88
N LEU A 276 -13.42 27.79 13.36
CA LEU A 276 -14.66 27.82 12.57
C LEU A 276 -14.67 28.97 11.55
N PHE A 277 -14.05 30.11 11.85
CA PHE A 277 -14.01 31.27 10.95
C PHE A 277 -13.32 30.96 9.62
N LEU A 278 -12.50 29.92 9.53
CA LEU A 278 -11.92 29.46 8.25
C LEU A 278 -12.98 28.89 7.30
N PHE A 279 -14.13 28.47 7.81
CA PHE A 279 -15.19 27.79 7.06
C PHE A 279 -16.52 28.57 7.00
N TYR A 280 -16.65 29.66 7.77
CA TYR A 280 -17.91 30.38 7.95
C TYR A 280 -17.70 31.89 7.95
N ASN A 281 -18.44 32.59 7.08
CA ASN A 281 -18.36 34.07 6.91
C ASN A 281 -19.45 34.83 7.68
N GLY A 282 -20.16 34.18 8.61
CA GLY A 282 -21.18 34.82 9.46
C GLY A 282 -20.59 35.46 10.71
N PRO A 283 -21.41 36.22 11.49
CA PRO A 283 -20.99 36.79 12.75
C PRO A 283 -20.56 35.62 13.68
N PRO A 284 -19.38 35.71 14.36
CA PRO A 284 -18.91 34.64 15.20
C PRO A 284 -19.91 34.41 16.33
N PRO A 285 -20.37 33.16 16.55
CA PRO A 285 -21.05 32.84 17.80
C PRO A 285 -20.06 33.08 18.93
N GLY A 286 -20.50 33.63 20.04
CA GLY A 286 -19.62 34.08 21.12
C GLY A 286 -18.60 33.00 21.54
N GLY A 287 -17.34 33.23 21.19
CA GLY A 287 -16.21 32.33 21.46
C GLY A 287 -15.56 31.77 20.18
N VAL A 288 -14.33 31.25 20.32
CA VAL A 288 -13.64 30.56 19.24
C VAL A 288 -14.13 29.11 19.19
N LEU A 289 -14.93 28.80 18.18
CA LEU A 289 -15.34 27.42 17.90
C LEU A 289 -14.32 26.77 16.97
N TYR A 290 -14.04 25.47 17.23
CA TYR A 290 -13.14 24.67 16.41
C TYR A 290 -13.94 23.59 15.71
N VAL A 291 -13.57 23.30 14.46
CA VAL A 291 -14.13 22.23 13.64
C VAL A 291 -13.09 21.12 13.54
N PRO A 292 -13.47 19.85 13.75
CA PRO A 292 -12.56 18.73 13.53
C PRO A 292 -12.24 18.61 12.03
N PHE A 293 -10.99 18.33 11.74
CA PHE A 293 -10.45 18.17 10.41
C PHE A 293 -9.46 16.98 10.44
N ALA A 294 -9.64 16.03 9.55
CA ALA A 294 -8.83 14.83 9.52
C ALA A 294 -8.04 14.71 8.22
N LEU A 295 -6.77 14.35 8.33
CA LEU A 295 -5.89 14.01 7.22
C LEU A 295 -5.23 12.67 7.49
N PRO A 296 -4.92 11.87 6.46
CA PRO A 296 -4.08 10.72 6.64
C PRO A 296 -2.64 11.13 6.97
N ARG A 297 -1.97 10.34 7.78
CA ARG A 297 -0.54 10.41 8.09
C ARG A 297 0.09 9.05 7.85
N LEU A 298 1.33 9.00 7.42
CA LEU A 298 2.08 7.75 7.33
C LEU A 298 2.65 7.35 8.69
N GLN A 299 2.38 6.12 9.08
CA GLN A 299 2.96 5.47 10.25
C GLN A 299 4.02 4.47 9.78
N TYR A 300 5.29 4.80 10.02
CA TYR A 300 6.43 3.94 9.67
C TYR A 300 6.61 2.83 10.70
N ARG A 301 7.06 1.66 10.22
CA ARG A 301 7.32 0.48 11.05
C ARG A 301 8.83 0.20 11.09
N ASN A 302 9.40 0.07 12.29
CA ASN A 302 10.85 -0.06 12.48
C ASN A 302 11.28 -1.39 13.11
N ASP A 303 10.35 -2.32 13.33
CA ASP A 303 10.64 -3.66 13.86
C ASP A 303 10.85 -4.65 12.71
N TYR A 304 12.04 -4.61 12.09
CA TYR A 304 12.39 -5.43 10.94
C TYR A 304 13.90 -5.75 10.93
N ASP A 305 14.32 -6.73 10.12
CA ASP A 305 15.72 -7.02 9.87
C ASP A 305 16.28 -6.03 8.83
N GLU A 306 17.11 -5.08 9.28
CA GLU A 306 17.68 -4.02 8.42
C GLU A 306 18.68 -4.57 7.42
N SER A 307 19.31 -5.69 7.73
CA SER A 307 20.36 -6.30 6.91
C SER A 307 20.29 -7.81 6.91
N ALA A 308 20.82 -8.40 5.85
CA ALA A 308 21.04 -9.84 5.73
C ALA A 308 22.34 -10.10 4.96
N SER A 309 22.90 -11.30 5.14
CA SER A 309 24.10 -11.75 4.44
C SER A 309 23.93 -13.16 3.91
N ILE A 310 24.51 -13.43 2.77
CA ILE A 310 24.65 -14.79 2.21
C ILE A 310 25.94 -15.38 2.73
N LEU A 311 25.87 -16.57 3.29
CA LEU A 311 26.98 -17.33 3.88
C LEU A 311 27.37 -18.50 2.95
N LEU A 312 28.63 -18.55 2.54
CA LEU A 312 29.25 -19.58 1.70
C LEU A 312 30.45 -20.17 2.45
N GLY A 313 30.22 -21.18 3.28
CA GLY A 313 31.26 -21.70 4.18
C GLY A 313 31.72 -20.62 5.16
N SER A 314 32.96 -20.19 5.07
CA SER A 314 33.52 -19.11 5.88
C SER A 314 33.36 -17.70 5.26
N GLU A 315 32.92 -17.60 4.02
CA GLU A 315 32.70 -16.33 3.35
C GLU A 315 31.31 -15.79 3.63
N SER A 316 31.20 -14.46 3.80
CA SER A 316 29.94 -13.76 4.00
C SER A 316 29.85 -12.58 3.01
N THR A 317 28.72 -12.50 2.30
CA THR A 317 28.45 -11.39 1.39
C THR A 317 27.16 -10.70 1.81
N GLN A 318 27.26 -9.41 2.14
CA GLN A 318 26.12 -8.61 2.57
C GLN A 318 25.14 -8.40 1.41
N MET A 319 23.85 -8.55 1.67
CA MET A 319 22.79 -8.16 0.75
C MET A 319 22.59 -6.64 0.78
N GLU A 320 22.28 -6.06 -0.37
CA GLU A 320 22.08 -4.63 -0.53
C GLU A 320 20.61 -4.30 -0.75
N THR A 321 20.17 -3.12 -0.34
CA THR A 321 18.80 -2.65 -0.57
C THR A 321 18.56 -2.41 -2.06
N LEU A 322 17.61 -3.16 -2.61
CA LEU A 322 17.06 -2.98 -3.95
C LEU A 322 15.88 -2.00 -3.94
N VAL A 323 14.99 -2.14 -2.97
CA VAL A 323 13.80 -1.30 -2.83
C VAL A 323 13.67 -0.86 -1.38
N ASP A 324 13.44 0.42 -1.18
CA ASP A 324 12.93 1.01 0.05
C ASP A 324 11.46 1.39 -0.18
N MET A 325 10.55 0.55 0.35
CA MET A 325 9.11 0.80 0.17
C MET A 325 8.61 1.97 1.00
N ASP A 326 9.30 2.33 2.10
CA ASP A 326 8.98 3.56 2.83
C ASP A 326 9.14 4.78 1.91
N ALA A 327 10.20 4.82 1.12
CA ALA A 327 10.43 5.88 0.16
C ALA A 327 9.42 5.86 -1.01
N VAL A 328 9.07 4.67 -1.55
CA VAL A 328 8.07 4.53 -2.62
C VAL A 328 6.69 5.03 -2.16
N VAL A 329 6.26 4.59 -0.97
CA VAL A 329 4.97 4.98 -0.39
C VAL A 329 4.94 6.46 -0.05
N SER A 330 6.04 6.99 0.54
CA SER A 330 6.15 8.41 0.91
C SER A 330 6.12 9.33 -0.30
N ALA A 331 6.75 8.95 -1.41
CA ALA A 331 6.75 9.73 -2.64
C ALA A 331 5.33 9.89 -3.21
N GLU A 332 4.56 8.80 -3.28
CA GLU A 332 3.18 8.84 -3.74
C GLU A 332 2.26 9.59 -2.76
N PHE A 333 2.44 9.33 -1.46
CA PHE A 333 1.65 9.99 -0.42
C PHE A 333 1.82 11.52 -0.50
N LYS A 334 3.07 12.02 -0.56
CA LYS A 334 3.37 13.43 -0.67
C LYS A 334 2.78 14.06 -1.93
N ALA A 335 2.89 13.37 -3.07
CA ALA A 335 2.33 13.85 -4.33
C ALA A 335 0.79 14.00 -4.31
N LYS A 336 0.09 13.12 -3.56
CA LYS A 336 -1.37 13.14 -3.42
C LYS A 336 -1.87 14.06 -2.30
N LEU A 337 -1.01 14.47 -1.39
CA LEU A 337 -1.39 15.23 -0.18
C LEU A 337 -2.13 16.55 -0.47
N PRO A 338 -1.73 17.38 -1.45
CA PRO A 338 -2.47 18.61 -1.78
C PRO A 338 -3.93 18.34 -2.14
N GLY A 339 -4.20 17.32 -2.96
CA GLY A 339 -5.55 16.94 -3.33
C GLY A 339 -6.37 16.39 -2.15
N GLN A 340 -5.73 15.66 -1.22
CA GLN A 340 -6.36 15.17 0.00
C GLN A 340 -6.74 16.32 0.93
N ILE A 341 -5.87 17.31 1.09
CA ILE A 341 -6.13 18.52 1.86
C ILE A 341 -7.31 19.29 1.25
N ALA A 342 -7.28 19.52 -0.05
CA ALA A 342 -8.36 20.23 -0.75
C ALA A 342 -9.70 19.51 -0.58
N LYS A 343 -9.73 18.18 -0.75
CA LYS A 343 -10.94 17.37 -0.53
C LYS A 343 -11.46 17.47 0.90
N ALA A 344 -10.60 17.37 1.88
CA ALA A 344 -10.97 17.45 3.30
C ALA A 344 -11.51 18.84 3.66
N LEU A 345 -10.92 19.94 3.13
CA LEU A 345 -11.41 21.29 3.31
C LEU A 345 -12.80 21.49 2.69
N ILE A 346 -13.05 20.96 1.49
CA ILE A 346 -14.37 21.02 0.84
C ILE A 346 -15.41 20.25 1.68
N GLN A 347 -15.10 19.05 2.14
CA GLN A 347 -16.00 18.23 2.95
C GLN A 347 -16.35 18.94 4.28
N THR A 348 -15.35 19.49 4.95
CA THR A 348 -15.55 20.25 6.19
C THR A 348 -16.41 21.50 5.94
N THR A 349 -16.18 22.21 4.84
CA THR A 349 -16.99 23.39 4.48
C THR A 349 -18.45 23.01 4.23
N LEU A 350 -18.71 21.93 3.51
CA LEU A 350 -20.06 21.43 3.24
C LEU A 350 -20.76 20.97 4.53
N ALA A 351 -20.04 20.28 5.43
CA ALA A 351 -20.55 19.88 6.71
C ALA A 351 -20.99 21.08 7.55
N VAL A 352 -20.17 22.11 7.65
CA VAL A 352 -20.50 23.35 8.34
C VAL A 352 -21.68 24.08 7.70
N ALA A 353 -21.70 24.20 6.36
CA ALA A 353 -22.79 24.87 5.64
C ALA A 353 -24.14 24.14 5.81
N SER A 354 -24.18 22.83 5.77
CA SER A 354 -25.42 22.04 5.97
C SER A 354 -26.00 22.25 7.36
N GLN A 355 -25.18 22.35 8.39
CA GLN A 355 -25.63 22.62 9.75
C GLN A 355 -26.18 24.05 9.92
N VAL A 356 -25.56 25.02 9.28
CA VAL A 356 -26.06 26.42 9.28
C VAL A 356 -27.44 26.51 8.60
N ALA A 357 -27.66 25.76 7.50
CA ALA A 357 -28.95 25.72 6.81
C ALA A 357 -30.06 25.10 7.68
N ILE A 358 -29.74 24.04 8.43
CA ILE A 358 -30.70 23.42 9.37
C ILE A 358 -31.09 24.40 10.47
N GLU A 359 -30.15 25.19 11.00
CA GLU A 359 -30.46 26.22 12.01
C GLU A 359 -31.35 27.34 11.46
N ALA A 360 -31.07 27.79 10.23
CA ALA A 360 -31.91 28.81 9.61
C ALA A 360 -33.36 28.34 9.43
N ALA A 361 -33.54 27.06 9.09
CA ALA A 361 -34.87 26.45 8.94
C ALA A 361 -35.60 26.21 10.30
N THR A 362 -34.88 26.12 11.42
CA THR A 362 -35.46 25.90 12.76
C THR A 362 -35.69 27.17 13.55
N LYS A 363 -35.14 28.30 13.10
CA LYS A 363 -35.31 29.64 13.77
C LYS A 363 -36.72 30.21 13.75
N ASP A 364 -37.63 29.68 12.93
CA ASP A 364 -39.05 30.08 12.93
C ASP A 364 -39.87 29.53 14.09
N GLN A 365 -39.27 28.76 14.99
CA GLN A 365 -39.91 28.32 16.22
C GLN A 365 -39.18 28.94 17.42
N GLN A 366 -39.79 30.04 17.92
CA GLN A 366 -39.39 30.75 19.15
C GLN A 366 -38.95 29.83 20.30
N GLN A 367 -37.64 29.80 20.56
CA GLN A 367 -37.13 29.51 21.90
C GLN A 367 -35.70 30.03 22.06
N ASP A 368 -35.60 31.24 22.64
CA ASP A 368 -34.36 31.83 23.16
C ASP A 368 -33.85 31.04 24.35
N SER A 369 -33.08 30.01 24.15
CA SER A 369 -32.33 29.43 25.25
C SER A 369 -30.88 29.14 24.84
N ALA A 370 -29.92 29.61 25.65
CA ALA A 370 -28.50 29.31 25.53
C ALA A 370 -28.24 27.79 25.36
N ALA A 371 -29.12 26.96 25.89
CA ALA A 371 -29.09 25.51 25.75
C ALA A 371 -29.27 25.06 24.30
N VAL A 372 -30.13 25.70 23.48
CA VAL A 372 -30.35 25.37 22.08
C VAL A 372 -29.09 25.72 21.24
N MET A 373 -28.45 26.84 21.56
CA MET A 373 -27.18 27.23 20.90
C MET A 373 -26.03 26.27 21.22
N ILE A 374 -25.93 25.81 22.46
CA ILE A 374 -24.92 24.84 22.88
C ILE A 374 -25.18 23.46 22.24
N PHE A 375 -26.45 23.02 22.20
CA PHE A 375 -26.81 21.75 21.54
C PHE A 375 -26.57 21.81 20.04
N SER A 376 -26.84 22.92 19.37
CA SER A 376 -26.57 23.08 17.95
C SER A 376 -25.06 23.13 17.63
N ALA A 377 -24.27 23.75 18.50
CA ALA A 377 -22.81 23.77 18.37
C ALA A 377 -22.19 22.37 18.53
N ILE A 378 -22.66 21.59 19.51
CA ILE A 378 -22.23 20.20 19.73
C ILE A 378 -22.67 19.32 18.55
N ALA A 379 -23.89 19.45 18.05
CA ALA A 379 -24.37 18.72 16.89
C ALA A 379 -23.55 19.01 15.63
N LYS A 380 -23.09 20.26 15.45
CA LYS A 380 -22.20 20.66 14.36
C LYS A 380 -20.84 19.95 14.44
N VAL A 381 -20.24 19.91 15.62
CA VAL A 381 -18.95 19.25 15.84
C VAL A 381 -19.08 17.76 15.56
N VAL A 382 -20.11 17.09 16.07
CA VAL A 382 -20.34 15.65 15.85
C VAL A 382 -20.63 15.33 14.39
N ALA A 383 -21.43 16.15 13.70
CA ALA A 383 -21.71 15.95 12.27
C ALA A 383 -20.47 16.19 11.40
N ALA A 384 -19.65 17.18 11.74
CA ALA A 384 -18.39 17.43 11.04
C ALA A 384 -17.39 16.28 11.26
N GLU A 385 -17.30 15.72 12.47
CA GLU A 385 -16.43 14.57 12.77
C GLU A 385 -16.84 13.32 12.00
N ALA A 386 -18.13 13.07 11.81
CA ALA A 386 -18.65 11.95 11.04
C ALA A 386 -18.40 12.10 9.51
N LEU A 387 -18.20 13.32 9.02
CA LEU A 387 -18.02 13.60 7.59
C LEU A 387 -16.55 13.82 7.18
N THR A 388 -15.65 14.01 8.14
CA THR A 388 -14.22 14.27 7.89
C THR A 388 -13.37 13.08 8.35
N GLN A 389 -13.54 11.94 7.70
CA GLN A 389 -12.69 10.78 7.94
C GLN A 389 -11.53 10.76 6.95
N ALA A 390 -10.32 10.50 7.44
CA ALA A 390 -9.17 10.27 6.59
C ALA A 390 -9.22 8.85 5.98
N ASP A 391 -8.74 8.70 4.75
CA ASP A 391 -8.61 7.38 4.13
C ASP A 391 -7.35 6.69 4.66
N GLU A 392 -7.54 5.79 5.62
CA GLU A 392 -6.47 5.01 6.26
C GLU A 392 -6.18 3.70 5.52
N ARG A 393 -6.92 3.37 4.45
CA ARG A 393 -6.77 2.12 3.71
C ARG A 393 -5.42 2.07 3.00
N SER A 394 -4.70 0.98 3.19
CA SER A 394 -3.38 0.71 2.60
C SER A 394 -3.12 -0.80 2.61
N TRP A 395 -2.40 -1.29 1.64
CA TRP A 395 -1.96 -2.69 1.60
C TRP A 395 -0.93 -2.94 2.70
N TYR A 396 -1.41 -3.48 3.82
CA TYR A 396 -0.69 -3.56 5.10
C TYR A 396 0.49 -4.54 5.09
N THR A 397 0.41 -5.59 4.26
CA THR A 397 1.39 -6.69 4.19
C THR A 397 2.53 -6.46 3.19
N LEU A 398 2.59 -5.31 2.52
CA LEU A 398 3.72 -4.94 1.69
C LEU A 398 5.02 -4.91 2.50
N PRO A 399 6.17 -5.32 1.92
CA PRO A 399 7.45 -5.29 2.62
C PRO A 399 7.91 -3.85 2.88
N LYS A 400 8.70 -3.64 3.93
CA LYS A 400 9.38 -2.36 4.18
C LYS A 400 10.52 -2.14 3.20
N GLN A 401 11.30 -3.20 2.97
CA GLN A 401 12.39 -3.18 2.00
C GLN A 401 12.53 -4.53 1.30
N VAL A 402 13.19 -4.50 0.15
CA VAL A 402 13.67 -5.71 -0.54
C VAL A 402 15.17 -5.64 -0.61
N LEU A 403 15.82 -6.62 0.01
CA LEU A 403 17.26 -6.83 -0.09
C LEU A 403 17.57 -7.74 -1.27
N VAL A 404 18.72 -7.55 -1.89
CA VAL A 404 19.17 -8.39 -3.00
C VAL A 404 20.67 -8.64 -2.93
N GLN A 405 21.06 -9.83 -3.37
CA GLN A 405 22.43 -10.15 -3.69
C GLN A 405 22.47 -11.26 -4.75
N LYS A 406 23.51 -11.30 -5.54
CA LYS A 406 23.82 -12.40 -6.43
C LYS A 406 25.15 -13.05 -6.06
N ILE A 407 25.21 -14.35 -6.19
CA ILE A 407 26.42 -15.14 -5.97
C ILE A 407 26.64 -16.10 -7.13
N LYS A 408 27.90 -16.49 -7.35
CA LYS A 408 28.18 -17.66 -8.14
C LYS A 408 27.56 -18.87 -7.45
N THR A 409 26.78 -19.68 -8.16
CA THR A 409 26.14 -20.86 -7.59
C THR A 409 27.19 -21.81 -7.02
N PRO A 410 27.09 -22.23 -5.74
CA PRO A 410 28.01 -23.20 -5.15
C PRO A 410 27.94 -24.53 -5.89
N LYS A 411 29.07 -25.24 -6.00
CA LYS A 411 29.13 -26.54 -6.71
C LYS A 411 28.20 -27.58 -6.12
N ASN A 412 27.97 -27.55 -4.80
CA ASN A 412 27.03 -28.43 -4.10
C ASN A 412 25.61 -27.85 -4.03
N GLY A 413 25.39 -26.64 -4.56
CA GLY A 413 24.12 -25.92 -4.51
C GLY A 413 23.74 -25.36 -3.14
N SER A 414 24.56 -25.55 -2.08
CA SER A 414 24.20 -25.22 -0.70
C SER A 414 24.76 -23.86 -0.27
N PHE A 415 23.96 -23.05 0.37
CA PHE A 415 24.34 -21.79 1.03
C PHE A 415 23.33 -21.45 2.12
N SER A 416 23.64 -20.43 2.91
CA SER A 416 22.68 -19.94 3.93
C SER A 416 22.47 -18.44 3.78
N VAL A 417 21.33 -17.96 4.31
CA VAL A 417 21.07 -16.54 4.50
C VAL A 417 20.87 -16.28 5.98
N GLN A 418 21.52 -15.26 6.50
CA GLN A 418 21.41 -14.85 7.90
C GLN A 418 21.09 -13.37 8.01
N THR A 419 20.09 -13.01 8.82
CA THR A 419 19.76 -11.60 9.12
C THR A 419 20.69 -10.99 10.16
N GLY A 420 20.72 -9.67 10.24
CA GLY A 420 21.47 -8.95 11.27
C GLY A 420 21.02 -9.27 12.70
N ALA A 421 19.78 -9.71 12.92
CA ALA A 421 19.27 -10.19 14.20
C ALA A 421 19.58 -11.67 14.48
N GLY A 422 20.26 -12.37 13.55
CA GLY A 422 20.74 -13.75 13.75
C GLY A 422 19.80 -14.84 13.24
N ALA A 423 18.62 -14.53 12.73
CA ALA A 423 17.77 -15.54 12.08
C ALA A 423 18.48 -16.09 10.84
N LYS A 424 18.48 -17.42 10.69
CA LYS A 424 19.22 -18.10 9.63
C LYS A 424 18.34 -19.13 8.93
N ILE A 425 18.52 -19.25 7.61
CA ILE A 425 17.93 -20.29 6.77
C ILE A 425 19.02 -20.94 5.91
N ASP A 426 19.01 -22.27 5.84
CA ASP A 426 19.86 -23.03 4.94
C ASP A 426 19.08 -23.33 3.66
N LEU A 427 19.71 -23.15 2.51
CA LEU A 427 19.08 -23.15 1.19
C LEU A 427 19.81 -24.12 0.26
N GLN A 428 19.04 -24.71 -0.64
CA GLN A 428 19.55 -25.62 -1.66
C GLN A 428 19.01 -25.18 -3.02
N VAL A 429 19.91 -25.00 -4.00
CA VAL A 429 19.57 -24.64 -5.39
C VAL A 429 20.15 -25.65 -6.36
N ASN A 430 19.71 -25.63 -7.61
CA ASN A 430 20.22 -26.52 -8.63
C ASN A 430 21.56 -25.99 -9.20
N PRO A 431 22.72 -26.62 -8.91
CA PRO A 431 24.02 -26.15 -9.40
C PRO A 431 24.22 -26.38 -10.90
N GLN A 432 23.37 -27.15 -11.56
CA GLN A 432 23.43 -27.40 -13.01
C GLN A 432 22.66 -26.34 -13.82
N SER A 433 21.75 -25.62 -13.21
CA SER A 433 20.99 -24.58 -13.90
C SER A 433 21.81 -23.32 -14.07
N LEU A 434 21.65 -22.64 -15.20
CA LEU A 434 22.33 -21.38 -15.49
C LEU A 434 21.93 -20.29 -14.50
N THR A 435 20.68 -20.27 -14.09
CA THR A 435 20.14 -19.27 -13.18
C THR A 435 19.28 -19.90 -12.12
N ASN A 436 19.57 -19.57 -10.87
CA ASN A 436 18.74 -19.91 -9.72
C ASN A 436 18.19 -18.61 -9.14
N PHE A 437 16.92 -18.64 -8.76
CA PHE A 437 16.22 -17.50 -8.17
C PHE A 437 15.59 -17.93 -6.86
N VAL A 438 16.01 -17.28 -5.77
CA VAL A 438 15.51 -17.55 -4.41
C VAL A 438 14.83 -16.32 -3.88
N TYR A 439 13.59 -16.48 -3.41
CA TYR A 439 12.79 -15.41 -2.85
C TYR A 439 12.44 -15.71 -1.40
N LEU A 440 12.87 -14.83 -0.51
CA LEU A 440 12.78 -14.98 0.94
C LEU A 440 11.88 -13.90 1.54
N LYS A 441 11.37 -14.15 2.75
CA LYS A 441 10.62 -13.18 3.53
C LYS A 441 10.92 -13.30 5.02
N SER A 442 11.10 -12.14 5.67
CA SER A 442 11.09 -11.95 7.12
C SER A 442 10.17 -10.78 7.45
N ILE A 443 9.12 -11.03 8.27
CA ILE A 443 8.10 -10.00 8.54
C ILE A 443 8.55 -9.05 9.64
N ARG A 444 9.26 -9.58 10.64
CA ARG A 444 9.66 -8.87 11.84
C ARG A 444 11.11 -9.19 12.19
N ARG A 445 11.75 -8.30 12.91
CA ARG A 445 13.12 -8.47 13.37
C ARG A 445 13.29 -9.76 14.17
N GLY A 446 14.25 -10.58 13.73
CA GLY A 446 14.58 -11.85 14.37
C GLY A 446 13.59 -12.99 14.14
N ASN A 447 12.51 -12.77 13.37
CA ASN A 447 11.62 -13.86 12.98
C ASN A 447 12.34 -14.83 12.04
N PRO A 448 11.92 -16.10 11.99
CA PRO A 448 12.44 -17.06 11.04
C PRO A 448 12.32 -16.55 9.60
N ILE A 449 13.41 -16.65 8.85
CA ILE A 449 13.37 -16.38 7.40
C ILE A 449 12.59 -17.50 6.73
N LYS A 450 11.65 -17.16 5.87
CA LYS A 450 10.87 -18.12 5.08
C LYS A 450 11.32 -18.10 3.63
N GLU A 451 11.55 -19.29 3.07
CA GLU A 451 11.67 -19.46 1.64
C GLU A 451 10.28 -19.43 1.02
N ILE A 452 9.99 -18.38 0.26
CA ILE A 452 8.70 -18.20 -0.43
C ILE A 452 8.70 -18.92 -1.75
N SER A 453 9.79 -18.80 -2.51
CA SER A 453 9.99 -19.51 -3.77
C SER A 453 11.47 -19.77 -4.04
N ASN A 454 11.74 -20.88 -4.71
CA ASN A 454 13.06 -21.29 -5.14
C ASN A 454 12.92 -22.04 -6.47
N PHE A 455 13.37 -21.43 -7.54
CA PHE A 455 13.22 -21.99 -8.87
C PHE A 455 14.44 -21.68 -9.72
N SER A 456 14.61 -22.48 -10.78
CA SER A 456 15.75 -22.39 -11.67
C SER A 456 15.27 -22.27 -13.11
N PHE A 457 16.03 -21.57 -13.94
CA PHE A 457 15.77 -21.49 -15.37
C PHE A 457 17.05 -21.40 -16.19
N ASP A 458 16.99 -21.98 -17.39
CA ASP A 458 18.00 -21.86 -18.43
C ASP A 458 17.36 -21.13 -19.61
N GLN A 459 18.04 -20.21 -20.24
CA GLN A 459 17.56 -19.45 -21.40
C GLN A 459 16.23 -18.69 -21.21
N GLY A 460 15.97 -18.16 -20.01
CA GLY A 460 14.77 -17.35 -19.73
C GLY A 460 13.48 -18.16 -19.54
N ILE A 461 13.57 -19.47 -19.40
CA ILE A 461 12.43 -20.38 -19.12
C ILE A 461 12.60 -20.96 -17.73
N ALA A 462 11.58 -20.85 -16.88
CA ALA A 462 11.59 -21.52 -15.58
C ALA A 462 11.52 -23.05 -15.77
N LEU A 463 12.49 -23.76 -15.25
CA LEU A 463 12.48 -25.22 -15.16
C LEU A 463 11.96 -25.64 -13.79
N ASN A 464 11.17 -26.69 -13.77
CA ASN A 464 10.36 -27.19 -12.64
C ASN A 464 10.96 -27.02 -11.24
N ASN A 465 10.11 -26.56 -10.32
CA ASN A 465 10.39 -26.47 -8.88
C ASN A 465 10.90 -27.80 -8.30
N VAL A 466 12.05 -27.75 -7.64
CA VAL A 466 12.64 -28.94 -7.00
C VAL A 466 11.97 -29.26 -5.65
N ASN A 467 11.14 -28.39 -5.11
CA ASN A 467 10.49 -28.57 -3.80
C ASN A 467 9.02 -28.16 -3.79
N GLU A 468 8.15 -28.99 -4.37
CA GLU A 468 6.75 -29.02 -3.92
C GLU A 468 6.70 -29.71 -2.55
N THR A 469 6.85 -28.95 -1.47
CA THR A 469 6.41 -29.43 -0.16
C THR A 469 4.89 -29.51 -0.20
N LYS A 470 4.35 -30.71 -0.02
CA LYS A 470 2.90 -30.98 0.06
C LYS A 470 2.22 -29.93 0.96
N PRO A 471 1.10 -29.34 0.52
CA PRO A 471 0.37 -28.41 1.35
C PRO A 471 -0.04 -29.09 2.66
N LEU A 472 0.12 -28.36 3.76
CA LEU A 472 -0.48 -28.74 5.04
C LEU A 472 -1.99 -28.82 4.83
N VAL A 473 -2.53 -30.03 4.79
CA VAL A 473 -3.97 -30.25 4.77
C VAL A 473 -4.49 -29.83 6.13
N LEU A 474 -5.02 -28.62 6.25
CA LEU A 474 -5.83 -28.22 7.38
C LEU A 474 -7.06 -29.12 7.41
N ALA A 475 -7.07 -30.08 8.36
CA ALA A 475 -8.24 -30.92 8.61
C ALA A 475 -9.42 -30.01 9.00
N ARG A 476 -10.42 -29.94 8.12
CA ARG A 476 -11.73 -29.40 8.49
C ARG A 476 -12.30 -30.27 9.61
N LYS A 477 -12.48 -29.67 10.78
CA LYS A 477 -13.38 -30.13 11.82
C LYS A 477 -14.62 -29.24 11.84
#